data_7e85cb4a99b7eb3f90f96ee9240c0c93
#
_entry.id   7e85cb4a99b7eb3f90f96ee9240c0c93
#
_cell.length_a   1.000
_cell.length_b   1.000
_cell.length_c   1.000
_cell.angle_alpha   90.00
_cell.angle_beta   90.00
_cell.angle_gamma   90.00
#
_symmetry.space_group_name_H-M   'P 1'
#
loop_
_entity.id
_entity.type
_entity.pdbx_description
1 polymer ?
#
loop_
_entity_poly.entity_id
_entity_poly.type
_entity_poly.pdbx_seq_one_letter_code
_entity_poly.pdbx_strand_id
1 'polypeptide(L)'
;DGLGRHLAEGRTAAVQTLSDAGRAVLVRRALEELQDHVHYYYRHRRSAAFCQMAAQTIDELKSAGLSGAQLAELAPDCGPESGKLSELALIFQGYETLLAGTGMDPADRLELAADRLEAALARGELPDFLREREVFIDEFDTFNAPKKRLMGAMLAALPTVTVALCDDGAPM
;
A
#
# COMPACT_ATOMS: atom_id res chain seq x y z
N ASP A 1 -1.54 14.32 -0.82
CA ASP A 1 -2.68 13.62 -1.47
C ASP A 1 -3.03 14.15 -2.88
N GLY A 2 -2.74 15.42 -3.18
CA GLY A 2 -2.97 16.01 -4.49
C GLY A 2 -2.11 15.42 -5.61
N LEU A 3 -0.82 15.23 -5.38
CA LEU A 3 0.13 14.72 -6.37
C LEU A 3 -0.17 13.26 -6.75
N GLY A 4 -0.42 12.41 -5.77
CA GLY A 4 -0.80 11.01 -5.99
C GLY A 4 -2.06 10.90 -6.86
N ARG A 5 -3.02 11.82 -6.68
CA ARG A 5 -4.23 11.88 -7.49
C ARG A 5 -3.93 12.23 -8.95
N HIS A 6 -3.17 13.29 -9.22
CA HIS A 6 -2.82 13.70 -10.59
C HIS A 6 -1.98 12.64 -11.34
N LEU A 7 -1.04 11.98 -10.68
CA LEU A 7 -0.25 10.89 -11.26
C LEU A 7 -1.09 9.62 -11.50
N ALA A 8 -2.09 9.38 -10.65
CA ALA A 8 -3.00 8.24 -10.81
C ALA A 8 -4.10 8.48 -11.86
N GLU A 9 -4.55 9.73 -12.06
CA GLU A 9 -5.67 10.09 -12.95
C GLU A 9 -5.30 10.20 -14.44
N GLY A 10 -4.03 10.04 -14.82
CA GLY A 10 -3.62 10.11 -16.22
C GLY A 10 -4.30 9.05 -17.10
N ARG A 11 -5.45 9.39 -17.71
CA ARG A 11 -6.17 8.68 -18.79
C ARG A 11 -6.62 7.23 -18.54
N THR A 12 -6.69 6.76 -17.33
CA THR A 12 -7.41 5.52 -16.99
C THR A 12 -8.63 5.89 -16.16
N ALA A 13 -9.75 5.20 -16.37
CA ALA A 13 -10.97 5.35 -15.58
C ALA A 13 -10.61 5.53 -14.10
N ALA A 14 -11.20 6.53 -13.44
CA ALA A 14 -10.90 6.86 -12.05
C ALA A 14 -10.96 5.58 -11.21
N VAL A 15 -9.78 5.06 -10.83
CA VAL A 15 -9.72 3.85 -10.01
C VAL A 15 -10.26 4.23 -8.63
N GLN A 16 -11.40 3.65 -8.29
CA GLN A 16 -12.09 3.95 -7.06
C GLN A 16 -11.31 3.42 -5.86
N THR A 17 -10.97 4.30 -4.93
CA THR A 17 -10.34 3.89 -3.66
C THR A 17 -11.40 3.24 -2.77
N LEU A 18 -11.11 2.05 -2.28
CA LEU A 18 -12.01 1.34 -1.39
C LEU A 18 -12.04 1.99 0.00
N SER A 19 -13.24 2.04 0.60
CA SER A 19 -13.42 2.40 2.00
C SER A 19 -12.96 1.26 2.92
N ASP A 20 -12.79 1.55 4.21
CA ASP A 20 -12.45 0.54 5.22
C ASP A 20 -13.47 -0.61 5.25
N ALA A 21 -14.75 -0.29 5.14
CA ALA A 21 -15.80 -1.28 5.04
C ALA A 21 -15.66 -2.14 3.78
N GLY A 22 -15.34 -1.54 2.63
CA GLY A 22 -15.08 -2.26 1.38
C GLY A 22 -13.89 -3.22 1.50
N ARG A 23 -12.81 -2.78 2.14
CA ARG A 23 -11.62 -3.60 2.41
C ARG A 23 -11.95 -4.80 3.32
N ALA A 24 -12.73 -4.58 4.38
CA ALA A 24 -13.18 -5.66 5.28
C ALA A 24 -14.07 -6.70 4.55
N VAL A 25 -14.89 -6.26 3.59
CA VAL A 25 -15.68 -7.16 2.74
C VAL A 25 -14.77 -8.01 1.84
N LEU A 26 -13.71 -7.45 1.27
CA LEU A 26 -12.74 -8.21 0.48
C LEU A 26 -12.01 -9.26 1.33
N VAL A 27 -11.59 -8.92 2.55
CA VAL A 27 -10.99 -9.89 3.49
C VAL A 27 -11.96 -11.04 3.78
N ARG A 28 -13.23 -10.73 4.05
CA ARG A 28 -14.25 -11.75 4.26
C ARG A 28 -14.37 -12.67 3.05
N ARG A 29 -14.43 -12.10 1.86
CA ARG A 29 -14.52 -12.86 0.62
C ARG A 29 -13.29 -13.73 0.39
N ALA A 30 -12.08 -13.22 0.62
CA ALA A 30 -10.85 -14.00 0.56
C ALA A 30 -10.90 -15.21 1.52
N LEU A 31 -11.38 -15.02 2.76
CA LEU A 31 -11.57 -16.10 3.72
C LEU A 31 -12.59 -17.15 3.25
N GLU A 32 -13.66 -16.72 2.57
CA GLU A 32 -14.68 -17.63 2.02
C GLU A 32 -14.13 -18.44 0.83
N GLU A 33 -13.30 -17.82 -0.02
CA GLU A 33 -12.66 -18.49 -1.16
C GLU A 33 -11.52 -19.44 -0.72
N LEU A 34 -10.84 -19.14 0.40
CA LEU A 34 -9.73 -19.91 0.94
C LEU A 34 -10.13 -20.94 2.02
N GLN A 35 -11.42 -21.28 2.12
CA GLN A 35 -11.94 -22.12 3.22
C GLN A 35 -11.19 -23.45 3.44
N ASP A 36 -10.64 -24.05 2.39
CA ASP A 36 -9.94 -25.34 2.46
C ASP A 36 -8.45 -25.18 2.84
N HIS A 37 -7.92 -23.96 2.86
CA HIS A 37 -6.51 -23.64 3.10
C HIS A 37 -6.27 -22.83 4.37
N VAL A 38 -7.32 -22.20 4.91
CA VAL A 38 -7.26 -21.35 6.10
C VAL A 38 -8.12 -21.94 7.20
N HIS A 39 -7.50 -22.52 8.22
CA HIS A 39 -8.20 -23.22 9.31
C HIS A 39 -8.31 -22.38 10.58
N TYR A 40 -7.22 -21.71 10.94
CA TYR A 40 -7.15 -20.91 12.16
C TYR A 40 -8.06 -19.68 12.10
N TYR A 41 -7.99 -18.91 11.02
CA TYR A 41 -8.76 -17.68 10.85
C TYR A 41 -10.14 -17.88 10.24
N TYR A 42 -10.41 -18.97 9.55
CA TYR A 42 -11.68 -19.22 8.87
C TYR A 42 -12.90 -19.15 9.81
N ARG A 43 -12.77 -19.60 11.04
CA ARG A 43 -13.84 -19.52 12.05
C ARG A 43 -14.29 -18.08 12.33
N HIS A 44 -13.44 -17.09 12.07
CA HIS A 44 -13.69 -15.67 12.31
C HIS A 44 -14.25 -14.93 11.09
N ARG A 45 -14.45 -15.59 9.96
CA ARG A 45 -14.90 -14.97 8.70
C ARG A 45 -16.21 -14.18 8.78
N ARG A 46 -17.08 -14.51 9.75
CA ARG A 46 -18.36 -13.80 10.00
C ARG A 46 -18.24 -12.64 10.99
N SER A 47 -17.11 -12.48 11.62
CA SER A 47 -16.84 -11.37 12.55
C SER A 47 -16.43 -10.14 11.76
N ALA A 48 -17.27 -9.11 11.75
CA ALA A 48 -16.94 -7.82 11.11
C ALA A 48 -15.69 -7.19 11.73
N ALA A 49 -15.57 -7.26 13.06
CA ALA A 49 -14.41 -6.74 13.79
C ALA A 49 -13.11 -7.46 13.39
N PHE A 50 -13.16 -8.78 13.21
CA PHE A 50 -12.00 -9.53 12.73
C PHE A 50 -11.63 -9.13 11.30
N CYS A 51 -12.59 -9.04 10.39
CA CYS A 51 -12.32 -8.65 9.01
C CYS A 51 -11.76 -7.22 8.90
N GLN A 52 -12.23 -6.30 9.75
CA GLN A 52 -11.68 -4.94 9.84
C GLN A 52 -10.24 -4.95 10.36
N MET A 53 -9.97 -5.67 11.44
CA MET A 53 -8.63 -5.82 12.01
C MET A 53 -7.66 -6.44 11.00
N ALA A 54 -8.07 -7.50 10.30
CA ALA A 54 -7.24 -8.14 9.29
C ALA A 54 -6.95 -7.21 8.09
N ALA A 55 -7.95 -6.42 7.65
CA ALA A 55 -7.76 -5.41 6.62
C ALA A 55 -6.78 -4.32 7.06
N GLN A 56 -6.84 -3.89 8.33
CA GLN A 56 -5.90 -2.94 8.89
C GLN A 56 -4.48 -3.54 8.99
N THR A 57 -4.34 -4.79 9.43
CA THR A 57 -3.04 -5.48 9.45
C THR A 57 -2.42 -5.59 8.06
N ILE A 58 -3.22 -5.90 7.04
CA ILE A 58 -2.76 -5.90 5.64
C ILE A 58 -2.28 -4.51 5.23
N ASP A 59 -3.01 -3.44 5.59
CA ASP A 59 -2.60 -2.06 5.31
C ASP A 59 -1.28 -1.69 5.98
N GLU A 60 -1.07 -2.12 7.23
CA GLU A 60 0.20 -1.95 7.95
C GLU A 60 1.35 -2.69 7.27
N LEU A 61 1.14 -3.94 6.83
CA LEU A 61 2.13 -4.72 6.10
C LEU A 61 2.49 -4.07 4.75
N LYS A 62 1.50 -3.62 3.98
CA LYS A 62 1.72 -2.85 2.74
C LYS A 62 2.47 -1.55 3.01
N SER A 63 2.13 -0.85 4.08
CA SER A 63 2.83 0.36 4.50
C SER A 63 4.29 0.09 4.89
N ALA A 64 4.60 -1.10 5.37
CA ALA A 64 5.97 -1.56 5.60
C ALA A 64 6.68 -2.02 4.31
N GLY A 65 5.98 -2.07 3.17
CA GLY A 65 6.51 -2.52 1.88
C GLY A 65 6.47 -4.03 1.68
N LEU A 66 5.63 -4.74 2.44
CA LEU A 66 5.46 -6.19 2.31
C LEU A 66 4.22 -6.51 1.46
N SER A 67 4.35 -7.47 0.55
CA SER A 67 3.26 -8.12 -0.16
C SER A 67 2.86 -9.44 0.52
N GLY A 68 1.70 -9.99 0.15
CA GLY A 68 1.28 -11.30 0.62
C GLY A 68 2.25 -12.42 0.21
N ALA A 69 2.89 -12.33 -0.96
CA ALA A 69 3.90 -13.28 -1.40
C ALA A 69 5.17 -13.23 -0.53
N GLN A 70 5.68 -12.03 -0.24
CA GLN A 70 6.85 -11.85 0.63
C GLN A 70 6.56 -12.33 2.07
N LEU A 71 5.35 -12.05 2.57
CA LEU A 71 4.95 -12.57 3.89
C LEU A 71 4.91 -14.10 3.90
N ALA A 72 4.47 -14.76 2.81
CA ALA A 72 4.46 -16.21 2.70
C ALA A 72 5.88 -16.81 2.72
N GLU A 73 6.86 -16.12 2.12
CA GLU A 73 8.27 -16.52 2.15
C GLU A 73 8.87 -16.39 3.56
N LEU A 74 8.50 -15.37 4.31
CA LEU A 74 9.03 -15.10 5.66
C LEU A 74 8.35 -15.94 6.76
N ALA A 75 7.07 -16.29 6.59
CA ALA A 75 6.25 -16.91 7.61
C ALA A 75 6.83 -18.22 8.17
N PRO A 76 7.46 -19.14 7.39
CA PRO A 76 8.04 -20.37 7.91
C PRO A 76 9.12 -20.16 8.98
N ASP A 77 9.86 -19.07 8.89
CA ASP A 77 10.98 -18.75 9.78
C ASP A 77 10.55 -18.05 11.08
N CYS A 78 9.25 -17.78 11.24
CA CYS A 78 8.71 -17.05 12.40
C CYS A 78 8.37 -17.92 13.62
N GLY A 79 8.97 -19.10 13.74
CA GLY A 79 8.84 -19.97 14.92
C GLY A 79 7.41 -20.44 15.20
N PRO A 80 6.93 -20.34 16.48
CA PRO A 80 5.63 -20.88 16.87
C PRO A 80 4.43 -20.25 16.15
N GLU A 81 4.56 -19.04 15.63
CA GLU A 81 3.50 -18.31 14.95
C GLU A 81 3.48 -18.56 13.43
N SER A 82 4.42 -19.36 12.92
CA SER A 82 4.58 -19.62 11.47
C SER A 82 3.28 -20.05 10.79
N GLY A 83 2.50 -20.93 11.40
CA GLY A 83 1.22 -21.39 10.84
C GLY A 83 0.18 -20.27 10.72
N LYS A 84 0.09 -19.39 11.71
CA LYS A 84 -0.83 -18.25 11.66
C LYS A 84 -0.39 -17.21 10.62
N LEU A 85 0.92 -16.96 10.54
CA LEU A 85 1.47 -16.03 9.56
C LEU A 85 1.34 -16.56 8.14
N SER A 86 1.50 -17.86 7.92
CA SER A 86 1.25 -18.50 6.62
C SER A 86 -0.21 -18.36 6.20
N GLU A 87 -1.17 -18.58 7.10
CA GLU A 87 -2.59 -18.35 6.80
C GLU A 87 -2.89 -16.86 6.55
N LEU A 88 -2.28 -15.94 7.32
CA LEU A 88 -2.41 -14.50 7.09
C LEU A 88 -1.86 -14.12 5.71
N ALA A 89 -0.74 -14.69 5.30
CA ALA A 89 -0.16 -14.48 3.97
C ALA A 89 -1.11 -14.94 2.85
N LEU A 90 -1.77 -16.10 3.01
CA LEU A 90 -2.79 -16.57 2.07
C LEU A 90 -3.99 -15.61 1.99
N ILE A 91 -4.49 -15.14 3.14
CA ILE A 91 -5.58 -14.15 3.19
C ILE A 91 -5.15 -12.86 2.49
N PHE A 92 -3.93 -12.41 2.72
CA PHE A 92 -3.39 -11.21 2.09
C PHE A 92 -3.30 -11.36 0.57
N GLN A 93 -2.77 -12.47 0.06
CA GLN A 93 -2.71 -12.75 -1.38
C GLN A 93 -4.12 -12.83 -2.01
N GLY A 94 -5.07 -13.48 -1.33
CA GLY A 94 -6.48 -13.51 -1.75
C GLY A 94 -7.10 -12.11 -1.80
N TYR A 95 -6.83 -11.29 -0.79
CA TYR A 95 -7.23 -9.89 -0.75
C TYR A 95 -6.64 -9.10 -1.93
N GLU A 96 -5.33 -9.21 -2.20
CA GLU A 96 -4.67 -8.53 -3.33
C GLU A 96 -5.29 -8.93 -4.67
N THR A 97 -5.59 -10.23 -4.84
CA THR A 97 -6.23 -10.75 -6.06
C THR A 97 -7.63 -10.16 -6.27
N LEU A 98 -8.44 -10.09 -5.21
CA LEU A 98 -9.78 -9.51 -5.27
C LEU A 98 -9.73 -7.99 -5.47
N LEU A 99 -8.77 -7.32 -4.83
CA LEU A 99 -8.58 -5.88 -4.96
C LEU A 99 -8.24 -5.49 -6.40
N ALA A 100 -7.37 -6.23 -7.07
CA ALA A 100 -6.99 -5.98 -8.46
C ALA A 100 -8.18 -5.98 -9.44
N GLY A 101 -9.26 -6.71 -9.09
CA GLY A 101 -10.50 -6.76 -9.88
C GLY A 101 -11.54 -5.70 -9.51
N THR A 102 -11.41 -5.01 -8.38
CA THR A 102 -12.48 -4.16 -7.83
C THR A 102 -12.08 -2.71 -7.60
N GLY A 103 -10.81 -2.42 -7.40
CA GLY A 103 -10.37 -1.07 -7.06
C GLY A 103 -8.91 -1.00 -6.63
N MET A 104 -8.61 -0.04 -5.79
CA MET A 104 -7.27 0.24 -5.28
C MET A 104 -7.35 0.70 -3.83
N ASP A 105 -6.42 0.28 -2.99
CA ASP A 105 -6.29 0.86 -1.66
C ASP A 105 -5.36 2.09 -1.65
N PRO A 106 -5.29 2.85 -0.53
CA PRO A 106 -4.45 4.04 -0.46
C PRO A 106 -2.96 3.79 -0.67
N ALA A 107 -2.42 2.64 -0.21
CA ALA A 107 -1.01 2.30 -0.38
C ALA A 107 -0.69 2.03 -1.85
N ASP A 108 -1.54 1.28 -2.56
CA ASP A 108 -1.38 0.99 -3.98
C ASP A 108 -1.40 2.25 -4.84
N ARG A 109 -2.15 3.29 -4.45
CA ARG A 109 -2.14 4.58 -5.16
C ARG A 109 -0.79 5.27 -5.10
N LEU A 110 -0.11 5.22 -3.96
CA LEU A 110 1.23 5.80 -3.81
C LEU A 110 2.26 5.00 -4.62
N GLU A 111 2.18 3.66 -4.58
CA GLU A 111 3.03 2.79 -5.38
C GLU A 111 2.83 3.05 -6.89
N LEU A 112 1.59 3.09 -7.36
CA LEU A 112 1.29 3.40 -8.77
C LEU A 112 1.80 4.79 -9.17
N ALA A 113 1.72 5.77 -8.28
CA ALA A 113 2.25 7.11 -8.54
C ALA A 113 3.78 7.09 -8.66
N ALA A 114 4.46 6.35 -7.80
CA ALA A 114 5.91 6.16 -7.85
C ALA A 114 6.32 5.43 -9.15
N ASP A 115 5.67 4.31 -9.50
CA ASP A 115 5.91 3.56 -10.73
C ASP A 115 5.80 4.44 -11.97
N ARG A 116 4.75 5.26 -12.06
CA ARG A 116 4.53 6.15 -13.19
C ARG A 116 5.60 7.24 -13.28
N LEU A 117 6.00 7.80 -12.16
CA LEU A 117 7.04 8.82 -12.12
C LEU A 117 8.39 8.24 -12.49
N GLU A 118 8.77 7.10 -11.92
CA GLU A 118 10.00 6.38 -12.25
C GLU A 118 10.05 5.99 -13.73
N ALA A 119 8.94 5.47 -14.27
CA ALA A 119 8.86 5.12 -15.69
C ALA A 119 8.96 6.36 -16.60
N ALA A 120 8.39 7.49 -16.21
CA ALA A 120 8.52 8.76 -16.94
C ALA A 120 9.97 9.26 -16.92
N LEU A 121 10.64 9.19 -15.77
CA LEU A 121 12.05 9.54 -15.62
C LEU A 121 12.96 8.67 -16.50
N ALA A 122 12.72 7.35 -16.51
CA ALA A 122 13.49 6.41 -17.33
C ALA A 122 13.38 6.70 -18.84
N ARG A 123 12.27 7.33 -19.27
CA ARG A 123 12.06 7.79 -20.66
C ARG A 123 12.53 9.22 -20.91
N GLY A 124 12.98 9.93 -19.90
CA GLY A 124 13.29 11.36 -19.99
C GLY A 124 12.05 12.25 -20.18
N GLU A 125 10.87 11.75 -19.86
CA GLU A 125 9.57 12.40 -20.06
C GLU A 125 8.98 12.82 -18.71
N LEU A 126 9.40 13.95 -18.19
CA LEU A 126 8.75 14.48 -16.98
C LEU A 126 7.33 14.98 -17.34
N PRO A 127 6.27 14.62 -16.57
CA PRO A 127 4.93 15.15 -16.77
C PRO A 127 4.91 16.68 -16.77
N ASP A 128 4.19 17.28 -17.73
CA ASP A 128 4.20 18.75 -17.93
C ASP A 128 3.81 19.55 -16.69
N PHE A 129 2.89 19.02 -15.90
CA PHE A 129 2.47 19.66 -14.66
C PHE A 129 3.57 19.71 -13.57
N LEU A 130 4.65 18.93 -13.72
CA LEU A 130 5.78 18.89 -12.78
C LEU A 130 6.99 19.70 -13.26
N ARG A 131 7.10 20.02 -14.56
CA ARG A 131 8.32 20.60 -15.16
C ARG A 131 8.74 21.95 -14.60
N GLU A 132 7.76 22.78 -14.22
CA GLU A 132 7.99 24.16 -13.77
C GLU A 132 7.48 24.36 -12.34
N ARG A 133 7.29 23.29 -11.57
CA ARG A 133 6.73 23.40 -10.23
C ARG A 133 7.77 23.12 -9.17
N GLU A 134 7.70 23.91 -8.13
CA GLU A 134 8.32 23.66 -6.86
C GLU A 134 7.37 22.79 -6.02
N VAL A 135 7.90 21.74 -5.39
CA VAL A 135 7.11 20.82 -4.56
C VAL A 135 7.50 21.00 -3.10
N PHE A 136 6.50 21.24 -2.28
CA PHE A 136 6.63 21.31 -0.83
C PHE A 136 6.00 20.08 -0.21
N ILE A 137 6.76 19.37 0.64
CA ILE A 137 6.34 18.21 1.41
C ILE A 137 6.36 18.60 2.88
N ASP A 138 5.19 18.66 3.51
CA ASP A 138 5.01 19.08 4.89
C ASP A 138 4.07 18.14 5.65
N GLU A 139 4.06 18.21 6.99
CA GLU A 139 3.22 17.41 7.89
C GLU A 139 3.46 15.89 7.82
N PHE A 140 4.67 15.48 7.50
CA PHE A 140 5.04 14.07 7.58
C PHE A 140 5.79 13.79 8.89
N ASP A 141 5.10 13.19 9.83
CA ASP A 141 5.66 12.62 11.06
C ASP A 141 6.22 11.22 10.84
N THR A 142 5.71 10.49 9.83
CA THR A 142 6.16 9.14 9.49
C THR A 142 6.28 8.92 7.98
N PHE A 143 7.39 8.34 7.57
CA PHE A 143 7.64 7.93 6.18
C PHE A 143 7.56 6.40 6.06
N ASN A 144 6.42 5.90 5.63
CA ASN A 144 6.26 4.50 5.26
C ASN A 144 6.92 4.19 3.88
N ALA A 145 7.06 2.91 3.53
CA ALA A 145 7.78 2.50 2.33
C ALA A 145 7.22 3.13 1.03
N PRO A 146 5.90 3.13 0.75
CA PRO A 146 5.35 3.79 -0.44
C PRO A 146 5.62 5.31 -0.48
N LYS A 147 5.52 6.00 0.66
CA LYS A 147 5.82 7.43 0.75
C LYS A 147 7.30 7.72 0.46
N LYS A 148 8.22 6.92 1.05
CA LYS A 148 9.67 7.05 0.81
C LYS A 148 10.02 6.84 -0.66
N ARG A 149 9.43 5.83 -1.29
CA ARG A 149 9.65 5.53 -2.70
C ARG A 149 9.20 6.68 -3.60
N LEU A 150 7.96 7.16 -3.42
CA LEU A 150 7.43 8.30 -4.18
C LEU A 150 8.28 9.56 -3.96
N MET A 151 8.66 9.86 -2.71
CA MET A 151 9.52 11.00 -2.39
C MET A 151 10.88 10.88 -3.08
N GLY A 152 11.51 9.70 -3.06
CA GLY A 152 12.78 9.44 -3.77
C GLY A 152 12.66 9.70 -5.28
N ALA A 153 11.57 9.23 -5.90
CA ALA A 153 11.28 9.50 -7.31
C ALA A 153 11.08 11.00 -7.59
N MET A 154 10.41 11.73 -6.69
CA MET A 154 10.23 13.18 -6.82
C MET A 154 11.54 13.95 -6.68
N LEU A 155 12.38 13.59 -5.71
CA LEU A 155 13.70 14.19 -5.52
C LEU A 155 14.63 13.98 -6.74
N ALA A 156 14.49 12.84 -7.42
CA ALA A 156 15.23 12.56 -8.64
C ALA A 156 14.66 13.29 -9.88
N ALA A 157 13.36 13.58 -9.87
CA ALA A 157 12.64 14.14 -11.02
C ALA A 157 12.66 15.66 -11.07
N LEU A 158 12.57 16.33 -9.92
CA LEU A 158 12.23 17.73 -9.83
C LEU A 158 13.42 18.59 -9.49
N PRO A 159 13.54 19.80 -10.08
CA PRO A 159 14.66 20.69 -9.81
C PRO A 159 14.64 21.24 -8.37
N THR A 160 13.46 21.38 -7.78
CA THR A 160 13.29 21.91 -6.43
C THR A 160 12.22 21.16 -5.67
N VAL A 161 12.64 20.51 -4.58
CA VAL A 161 11.75 19.86 -3.61
C VAL A 161 12.15 20.33 -2.21
N THR A 162 11.22 20.93 -1.50
CA THR A 162 11.40 21.35 -0.11
C THR A 162 10.66 20.38 0.80
N VAL A 163 11.37 19.79 1.76
CA VAL A 163 10.79 18.85 2.74
C VAL A 163 10.89 19.47 4.13
N ALA A 164 9.76 19.69 4.78
CA ALA A 164 9.70 20.05 6.18
C ALA A 164 9.63 18.78 7.02
N LEU A 165 10.57 18.61 7.94
CA LEU A 165 10.63 17.48 8.86
C LEU A 165 10.35 17.97 10.28
N CYS A 166 9.53 17.23 11.03
CA CYS A 166 9.37 17.45 12.45
C CYS A 166 10.63 16.92 13.16
N ASP A 167 11.29 17.78 13.92
CA ASP A 167 12.41 17.43 14.79
C ASP A 167 11.95 17.63 16.24
N ASP A 168 12.08 16.62 17.06
CA ASP A 168 11.77 16.67 18.49
C ASP A 168 12.91 17.32 19.32
N GLY A 169 14.01 17.72 18.65
CA GLY A 169 15.16 18.34 19.27
C GLY A 169 15.99 17.39 20.16
N ALA A 170 15.73 16.08 20.07
CA ALA A 170 16.54 15.12 20.81
C ALA A 170 17.94 15.00 20.13
N PRO A 171 19.04 15.09 20.88
CA PRO A 171 20.37 14.90 20.30
C PRO A 171 20.52 13.46 19.81
N MET A 172 21.00 13.31 18.57
CA MET A 172 21.38 12.02 18.00
C MET A 172 22.57 11.38 18.72
#